data_e7ee168d5fa256f6598c2e7cce9c699c
#
_entry.id   e7ee168d5fa256f6598c2e7cce9c699c
#
_cell.length_a   1.000
_cell.length_b   1.000
_cell.length_c   1.000
_cell.angle_alpha   90.00
_cell.angle_beta   90.00
_cell.angle_gamma   90.00
#
_symmetry.space_group_name_H-M   'P 1'
#
loop_
_entity.id
_entity.type
_entity.pdbx_description
1 polymer ?
#
loop_
_entity_poly.entity_id
_entity_poly.type
_entity_poly.pdbx_seq_one_letter_code
_entity_poly.pdbx_strand_id
1 'polypeptide(L)'
;MSELVHKVREPAGEAQGALVLNHGRGADENDLFGLLDELDPERRLVGVTTGAPLTNVPPGGRHWYLVPQVGYPDPATFASSYEALTGFLDGFLAERGLGWDRAVIGGFSMGAVMSYAVSLGEGRPTPSGLLAFSGFVPTVEGWSPELGGRSDLRVAIHHGANDPIISVEFARRARELLESAGIVPAYLETDARHWLPPEAIEPAREIVASA
;
A
#
# COMPACT_ATOMS: atom_id res chain seq x y z
N MET A 1 -6.96 10.00 19.14
CA MET A 1 -7.14 9.30 17.85
C MET A 1 -7.29 7.83 18.17
N SER A 2 -8.26 7.11 17.64
CA SER A 2 -8.38 5.67 17.85
C SER A 2 -7.21 5.00 17.10
N GLU A 3 -6.44 4.21 17.84
CA GLU A 3 -5.36 3.40 17.27
C GLU A 3 -5.94 2.41 16.25
N LEU A 4 -5.33 2.32 15.05
CA LEU A 4 -5.74 1.31 14.06
C LEU A 4 -5.42 -0.09 14.60
N VAL A 5 -6.36 -1.01 14.45
CA VAL A 5 -6.07 -2.44 14.68
C VAL A 5 -4.94 -2.86 13.77
N HIS A 6 -3.96 -3.57 14.30
CA HIS A 6 -2.80 -4.00 13.53
C HIS A 6 -2.17 -5.27 14.11
N LYS A 7 -1.36 -5.94 13.32
CA LYS A 7 -0.50 -7.05 13.77
C LYS A 7 0.94 -6.72 13.43
N VAL A 8 1.83 -7.07 14.35
CA VAL A 8 3.27 -6.86 14.19
C VAL A 8 3.98 -8.19 14.08
N ARG A 9 4.89 -8.27 13.12
CA ARG A 9 5.92 -9.31 13.00
C ARG A 9 7.25 -8.67 13.38
N GLU A 10 7.79 -9.04 14.53
CA GLU A 10 9.08 -8.50 14.97
C GLU A 10 10.22 -8.96 14.05
N PRO A 11 11.26 -8.13 13.84
CA PRO A 11 12.43 -8.50 13.07
C PRO A 11 13.26 -9.58 13.79
N ALA A 12 14.13 -10.27 13.05
CA ALA A 12 15.03 -11.29 13.64
C ALA A 12 16.16 -10.68 14.50
N GLY A 13 16.43 -9.40 14.34
CA GLY A 13 17.44 -8.64 15.06
C GLY A 13 17.01 -7.19 15.24
N GLU A 14 17.93 -6.25 15.16
CA GLU A 14 17.61 -4.82 15.12
C GLU A 14 16.88 -4.49 13.81
N ALA A 15 15.77 -3.76 13.89
CA ALA A 15 14.99 -3.39 12.71
C ALA A 15 15.80 -2.47 11.79
N GLN A 16 16.02 -2.90 10.55
CA GLN A 16 16.68 -2.08 9.53
C GLN A 16 15.70 -1.07 8.88
N GLY A 17 14.40 -1.33 8.97
CA GLY A 17 13.32 -0.53 8.43
C GLY A 17 11.97 -1.13 8.79
N ALA A 18 10.92 -0.71 8.09
CA ALA A 18 9.56 -1.24 8.27
C ALA A 18 8.95 -1.71 6.95
N LEU A 19 8.18 -2.80 6.99
CA LEU A 19 7.33 -3.27 5.90
C LEU A 19 5.88 -3.22 6.34
N VAL A 20 5.10 -2.36 5.72
CA VAL A 20 3.68 -2.14 6.03
C VAL A 20 2.82 -2.71 4.91
N LEU A 21 1.83 -3.53 5.25
CA LEU A 21 0.89 -4.08 4.27
C LEU A 21 -0.57 -3.78 4.67
N ASN A 22 -1.29 -3.19 3.73
CA ASN A 22 -2.69 -2.79 3.86
C ASN A 22 -3.60 -3.75 3.09
N HIS A 23 -4.58 -4.35 3.78
CA HIS A 23 -5.47 -5.37 3.20
C HIS A 23 -6.49 -4.82 2.21
N GLY A 24 -7.09 -5.70 1.41
CA GLY A 24 -8.17 -5.41 0.47
C GLY A 24 -9.53 -5.22 1.14
N ARG A 25 -10.54 -4.88 0.34
CA ARG A 25 -11.93 -4.68 0.78
C ARG A 25 -12.50 -5.94 1.43
N GLY A 26 -13.05 -5.80 2.63
CA GLY A 26 -13.74 -6.88 3.33
C GLY A 26 -12.82 -7.89 4.02
N ALA A 27 -11.50 -7.69 3.94
CA ALA A 27 -10.51 -8.45 4.71
C ALA A 27 -10.18 -7.74 6.04
N ASP A 28 -9.09 -8.10 6.68
CA ASP A 28 -8.61 -7.51 7.94
C ASP A 28 -7.07 -7.58 8.04
N GLU A 29 -6.54 -7.25 9.21
CA GLU A 29 -5.09 -7.25 9.51
C GLU A 29 -4.44 -8.65 9.46
N ASN A 30 -5.21 -9.72 9.33
CA ASN A 30 -4.67 -11.08 9.22
C ASN A 30 -4.38 -11.49 7.76
N ASP A 31 -5.07 -10.87 6.80
CA ASP A 31 -5.10 -11.27 5.39
C ASP A 31 -3.69 -11.32 4.75
N LEU A 32 -2.91 -10.24 4.89
CA LEU A 32 -1.58 -10.15 4.30
C LEU A 32 -0.44 -10.47 5.29
N PHE A 33 -0.75 -10.97 6.48
CA PHE A 33 0.28 -11.19 7.51
C PHE A 33 1.34 -12.22 7.07
N GLY A 34 0.93 -13.28 6.38
CA GLY A 34 1.86 -14.28 5.84
C GLY A 34 2.76 -13.74 4.73
N LEU A 35 2.28 -12.75 3.96
CA LEU A 35 3.03 -12.12 2.89
C LEU A 35 4.27 -11.36 3.40
N LEU A 36 4.28 -10.93 4.68
CA LEU A 36 5.45 -10.30 5.30
C LEU A 36 6.68 -11.22 5.26
N ASP A 37 6.50 -12.51 5.51
CA ASP A 37 7.60 -13.48 5.49
C ASP A 37 8.02 -13.87 4.05
N GLU A 38 7.10 -13.80 3.09
CA GLU A 38 7.42 -14.01 1.69
C GLU A 38 8.24 -12.85 1.09
N LEU A 39 7.92 -11.62 1.48
CA LEU A 39 8.60 -10.41 1.01
C LEU A 39 9.93 -10.14 1.72
N ASP A 40 10.03 -10.48 3.01
CA ASP A 40 11.21 -10.28 3.85
C ASP A 40 11.53 -11.57 4.64
N PRO A 41 12.01 -12.64 3.96
CA PRO A 41 12.24 -13.95 4.59
C PRO A 41 13.35 -13.92 5.65
N GLU A 42 14.28 -12.99 5.57
CA GLU A 42 15.33 -12.79 6.57
C GLU A 42 14.85 -12.00 7.79
N ARG A 43 13.62 -11.46 7.74
CA ARG A 43 13.03 -10.63 8.79
C ARG A 43 13.93 -9.47 9.22
N ARG A 44 14.46 -8.75 8.24
CA ARG A 44 15.30 -7.57 8.49
C ARG A 44 14.46 -6.35 8.91
N LEU A 45 13.22 -6.30 8.41
CA LEU A 45 12.29 -5.21 8.67
C LEU A 45 11.29 -5.59 9.76
N VAL A 46 10.87 -4.64 10.57
CA VAL A 46 9.64 -4.83 11.34
C VAL A 46 8.46 -4.86 10.38
N GLY A 47 7.72 -5.96 10.39
CA GLY A 47 6.52 -6.12 9.55
C GLY A 47 5.26 -5.68 10.29
N VAL A 48 4.37 -4.96 9.64
CA VAL A 48 3.07 -4.62 10.20
C VAL A 48 1.96 -4.72 9.15
N THR A 49 0.87 -5.35 9.54
CA THR A 49 -0.38 -5.36 8.76
C THR A 49 -1.44 -4.56 9.50
N THR A 50 -2.11 -3.67 8.79
CA THR A 50 -3.07 -2.73 9.37
C THR A 50 -4.50 -3.17 9.09
N GLY A 51 -5.42 -2.93 10.01
CA GLY A 51 -6.85 -3.15 9.85
C GLY A 51 -7.60 -1.84 9.58
N ALA A 52 -8.30 -1.78 8.47
CA ALA A 52 -9.07 -0.61 8.07
C ALA A 52 -10.15 -0.22 9.11
N PRO A 53 -10.48 1.08 9.26
CA PRO A 53 -11.34 1.54 10.36
C PRO A 53 -12.82 1.23 10.20
N LEU A 54 -13.34 1.08 8.98
CA LEU A 54 -14.76 0.86 8.73
C LEU A 54 -15.13 -0.63 8.85
N THR A 55 -16.01 -0.98 9.80
CA THR A 55 -16.36 -2.38 10.10
C THR A 55 -17.82 -2.75 9.81
N ASN A 56 -18.72 -1.78 9.70
CA ASN A 56 -20.15 -2.02 9.51
C ASN A 56 -20.61 -1.73 8.07
N VAL A 57 -19.83 -2.20 7.09
CA VAL A 57 -20.05 -1.98 5.66
C VAL A 57 -20.24 -3.34 4.97
N PRO A 58 -21.27 -3.55 4.12
CA PRO A 58 -21.37 -4.76 3.31
C PRO A 58 -20.18 -4.91 2.34
N PRO A 59 -19.71 -6.14 2.11
CA PRO A 59 -20.23 -7.45 2.51
C PRO A 59 -19.76 -7.93 3.90
N GLY A 60 -19.18 -7.09 4.73
CA GLY A 60 -18.56 -7.42 6.01
C GLY A 60 -17.03 -7.25 5.97
N GLY A 61 -16.34 -7.62 7.06
CA GLY A 61 -14.93 -7.35 7.25
C GLY A 61 -14.62 -5.86 7.43
N ARG A 62 -13.40 -5.45 7.09
CA ARG A 62 -12.94 -4.07 7.22
C ARG A 62 -12.80 -3.39 5.87
N HIS A 63 -13.05 -2.08 5.83
CA HIS A 63 -12.99 -1.27 4.62
C HIS A 63 -12.23 0.03 4.89
N TRP A 64 -11.45 0.46 3.90
CA TRP A 64 -10.75 1.74 3.99
C TRP A 64 -11.66 2.91 3.62
N TYR A 65 -12.57 2.71 2.67
CA TYR A 65 -13.51 3.74 2.24
C TYR A 65 -14.76 3.08 1.61
N LEU A 66 -15.83 3.83 1.47
CA LEU A 66 -16.98 3.44 0.67
C LEU A 66 -16.66 3.56 -0.82
N VAL A 67 -17.21 2.67 -1.62
CA VAL A 67 -16.96 2.58 -3.08
C VAL A 67 -18.24 2.89 -3.84
N PRO A 68 -18.56 4.15 -4.10
CA PRO A 68 -19.67 4.52 -4.99
C PRO A 68 -19.44 4.03 -6.42
N GLN A 69 -18.19 4.13 -6.87
CA GLN A 69 -17.72 3.69 -8.18
C GLN A 69 -16.26 3.28 -8.08
N VAL A 70 -15.85 2.22 -8.81
CA VAL A 70 -14.45 1.81 -8.91
C VAL A 70 -13.63 2.95 -9.51
N GLY A 71 -12.49 3.26 -8.89
CA GLY A 71 -11.63 4.39 -9.25
C GLY A 71 -11.94 5.70 -8.51
N TYR A 72 -13.11 5.81 -7.90
CA TYR A 72 -13.59 7.03 -7.24
C TYR A 72 -14.05 6.72 -5.81
N PRO A 73 -13.14 6.74 -4.82
CA PRO A 73 -13.49 6.59 -3.41
C PRO A 73 -14.49 7.65 -2.94
N ASP A 74 -15.34 7.31 -1.96
CA ASP A 74 -16.13 8.32 -1.26
C ASP A 74 -15.21 9.28 -0.49
N PRO A 75 -15.29 10.60 -0.71
CA PRO A 75 -14.31 11.54 -0.17
C PRO A 75 -14.23 11.56 1.35
N ALA A 76 -15.37 11.50 2.04
CA ALA A 76 -15.41 11.63 3.49
C ALA A 76 -14.79 10.43 4.19
N THR A 77 -15.15 9.21 3.75
CA THR A 77 -14.60 7.99 4.33
C THR A 77 -13.15 7.74 3.93
N PHE A 78 -12.76 8.15 2.72
CA PHE A 78 -11.37 8.13 2.29
C PHE A 78 -10.50 9.05 3.15
N ALA A 79 -10.90 10.32 3.32
CA ALA A 79 -10.15 11.29 4.12
C ALA A 79 -9.97 10.82 5.56
N SER A 80 -11.04 10.31 6.20
CA SER A 80 -10.96 9.78 7.57
C SER A 80 -9.99 8.61 7.69
N SER A 81 -10.00 7.68 6.73
CA SER A 81 -9.08 6.54 6.74
C SER A 81 -7.64 6.95 6.38
N TYR A 82 -7.47 7.92 5.51
CA TYR A 82 -6.18 8.48 5.18
C TYR A 82 -5.51 9.13 6.39
N GLU A 83 -6.26 9.95 7.15
CA GLU A 83 -5.78 10.56 8.40
C GLU A 83 -5.45 9.49 9.45
N ALA A 84 -6.30 8.48 9.61
CA ALA A 84 -6.06 7.40 10.56
C ALA A 84 -4.81 6.59 10.22
N LEU A 85 -4.63 6.24 8.93
CA LEU A 85 -3.48 5.46 8.48
C LEU A 85 -2.18 6.27 8.54
N THR A 86 -2.19 7.53 8.11
CA THR A 86 -1.01 8.40 8.19
C THR A 86 -0.59 8.64 9.63
N GLY A 87 -1.54 8.96 10.52
CA GLY A 87 -1.26 9.16 11.94
C GLY A 87 -0.72 7.89 12.62
N PHE A 88 -1.28 6.72 12.27
CA PHE A 88 -0.76 5.43 12.75
C PHE A 88 0.69 5.21 12.28
N LEU A 89 0.97 5.39 10.99
CA LEU A 89 2.30 5.16 10.43
C LEU A 89 3.34 6.12 11.01
N ASP A 90 3.00 7.40 11.15
CA ASP A 90 3.89 8.39 11.76
C ASP A 90 4.26 7.99 13.20
N GLY A 91 3.27 7.57 14.01
CA GLY A 91 3.49 7.08 15.37
C GLY A 91 4.29 5.78 15.41
N PHE A 92 3.89 4.79 14.62
CA PHE A 92 4.53 3.48 14.58
C PHE A 92 6.01 3.54 14.20
N LEU A 93 6.37 4.35 13.19
CA LEU A 93 7.75 4.55 12.79
C LEU A 93 8.54 5.32 13.86
N ALA A 94 7.99 6.40 14.39
CA ALA A 94 8.64 7.21 15.42
C ALA A 94 8.95 6.42 16.70
N GLU A 95 8.02 5.60 17.18
CA GLU A 95 8.20 4.73 18.36
C GLU A 95 9.35 3.73 18.19
N ARG A 96 9.66 3.35 16.94
CA ARG A 96 10.75 2.42 16.60
C ARG A 96 12.04 3.10 16.16
N GLY A 97 12.10 4.45 16.20
CA GLY A 97 13.25 5.21 15.75
C GLY A 97 13.51 5.08 14.25
N LEU A 98 12.46 4.79 13.44
CA LEU A 98 12.54 4.64 12.00
C LEU A 98 12.01 5.88 11.29
N GLY A 99 12.67 6.27 10.18
CA GLY A 99 12.17 7.28 9.27
C GLY A 99 11.32 6.67 8.14
N TRP A 100 10.58 7.52 7.44
CA TRP A 100 9.85 7.13 6.23
C TRP A 100 10.77 6.63 5.12
N ASP A 101 11.96 7.16 5.01
CA ASP A 101 13.03 6.75 4.11
C ASP A 101 13.52 5.31 4.32
N ARG A 102 13.07 4.66 5.40
CA ARG A 102 13.33 3.26 5.74
C ARG A 102 12.03 2.44 5.82
N ALA A 103 10.94 2.93 5.24
CA ALA A 103 9.65 2.26 5.24
C ALA A 103 9.24 1.85 3.82
N VAL A 104 8.84 0.60 3.64
CA VAL A 104 8.16 0.11 2.44
C VAL A 104 6.67 0.01 2.76
N ILE A 105 5.84 0.71 1.99
CA ILE A 105 4.40 0.74 2.16
C ILE A 105 3.75 -0.02 1.01
N GLY A 106 2.95 -1.03 1.32
CA GLY A 106 2.31 -1.83 0.30
C GLY A 106 0.89 -2.24 0.66
N GLY A 107 0.22 -2.86 -0.29
CA GLY A 107 -1.11 -3.37 -0.07
C GLY A 107 -1.74 -4.00 -1.31
N PHE A 108 -2.89 -4.62 -1.09
CA PHE A 108 -3.68 -5.27 -2.12
C PHE A 108 -5.01 -4.55 -2.31
N SER A 109 -5.44 -4.36 -3.57
CA SER A 109 -6.75 -3.84 -3.94
C SER A 109 -7.01 -2.47 -3.26
N MET A 110 -8.03 -2.37 -2.43
CA MET A 110 -8.33 -1.15 -1.65
C MET A 110 -7.15 -0.70 -0.77
N GLY A 111 -6.39 -1.64 -0.21
CA GLY A 111 -5.16 -1.35 0.55
C GLY A 111 -4.04 -0.80 -0.33
N ALA A 112 -3.92 -1.23 -1.59
CA ALA A 112 -2.96 -0.65 -2.53
C ALA A 112 -3.31 0.81 -2.85
N VAL A 113 -4.62 1.13 -2.96
CA VAL A 113 -5.07 2.53 -3.14
C VAL A 113 -4.64 3.40 -1.95
N MET A 114 -4.80 2.90 -0.72
CA MET A 114 -4.33 3.62 0.48
C MET A 114 -2.80 3.71 0.53
N SER A 115 -2.09 2.68 0.07
CA SER A 115 -0.63 2.71 -0.04
C SER A 115 -0.14 3.77 -1.02
N TYR A 116 -0.78 3.89 -2.19
CA TYR A 116 -0.55 5.03 -3.09
C TYR A 116 -0.83 6.36 -2.38
N ALA A 117 -1.97 6.45 -1.69
CA ALA A 117 -2.39 7.70 -1.04
C ALA A 117 -1.36 8.19 -0.03
N VAL A 118 -0.90 7.32 0.87
CA VAL A 118 0.06 7.73 1.94
C VAL A 118 1.47 7.92 1.41
N SER A 119 1.85 7.24 0.32
CA SER A 119 3.19 7.34 -0.27
C SER A 119 3.35 8.51 -1.22
N LEU A 120 2.26 8.98 -1.84
CA LEU A 120 2.28 10.01 -2.88
C LEU A 120 1.54 11.30 -2.48
N GLY A 121 0.84 11.32 -1.34
CA GLY A 121 0.03 12.47 -0.92
C GLY A 121 0.86 13.74 -0.72
N GLU A 122 0.25 14.89 -1.02
CA GLU A 122 0.87 16.20 -0.85
C GLU A 122 1.35 16.40 0.61
N GLY A 123 2.57 16.94 0.77
CA GLY A 123 3.19 17.19 2.07
C GLY A 123 3.61 15.95 2.84
N ARG A 124 3.49 14.74 2.28
CA ARG A 124 3.93 13.49 2.94
C ARG A 124 5.40 13.21 2.71
N PRO A 125 6.10 12.64 3.71
CA PRO A 125 7.44 12.11 3.51
C PRO A 125 7.44 10.99 2.47
N THR A 126 8.53 10.87 1.71
CA THR A 126 8.70 9.80 0.72
C THR A 126 9.16 8.52 1.41
N PRO A 127 8.44 7.37 1.29
CA PRO A 127 8.94 6.09 1.77
C PRO A 127 10.07 5.57 0.87
N SER A 128 10.85 4.59 1.35
CA SER A 128 11.87 3.91 0.54
C SER A 128 11.26 3.09 -0.60
N GLY A 129 10.04 2.57 -0.40
CA GLY A 129 9.36 1.75 -1.40
C GLY A 129 7.84 1.78 -1.31
N LEU A 130 7.21 1.52 -2.46
CA LEU A 130 5.76 1.36 -2.63
C LEU A 130 5.46 0.06 -3.37
N LEU A 131 4.63 -0.80 -2.77
CA LEU A 131 4.15 -2.04 -3.38
C LEU A 131 2.65 -1.93 -3.66
N ALA A 132 2.27 -1.93 -4.93
CA ALA A 132 0.87 -1.76 -5.34
C ALA A 132 0.36 -2.99 -6.08
N PHE A 133 -0.44 -3.82 -5.40
CA PHE A 133 -1.01 -5.03 -5.96
C PHE A 133 -2.49 -4.82 -6.28
N SER A 134 -2.84 -4.87 -7.56
CA SER A 134 -4.24 -4.76 -8.07
C SER A 134 -5.00 -3.53 -7.56
N GLY A 135 -4.33 -2.37 -7.48
CA GLY A 135 -4.91 -1.11 -7.03
C GLY A 135 -4.82 0.00 -8.08
N PHE A 136 -5.03 1.24 -7.65
CA PHE A 136 -4.95 2.43 -8.50
C PHE A 136 -4.54 3.67 -7.67
N VAL A 137 -3.99 4.69 -8.33
CA VAL A 137 -3.80 6.01 -7.73
C VAL A 137 -5.18 6.65 -7.56
N PRO A 138 -5.60 7.03 -6.34
CA PRO A 138 -6.95 7.52 -6.10
C PRO A 138 -7.24 8.84 -6.83
N THR A 139 -8.49 8.94 -7.32
CA THR A 139 -9.08 10.19 -7.80
C THR A 139 -10.21 10.53 -6.83
N VAL A 140 -9.95 11.44 -5.90
CA VAL A 140 -10.88 11.79 -4.83
C VAL A 140 -10.72 13.25 -4.44
N GLU A 141 -11.83 13.93 -4.14
CA GLU A 141 -11.82 15.31 -3.68
C GLU A 141 -11.04 15.45 -2.37
N GLY A 142 -10.22 16.48 -2.26
CA GLY A 142 -9.42 16.79 -1.07
C GLY A 142 -8.10 16.01 -0.96
N TRP A 143 -7.75 15.20 -1.96
CA TRP A 143 -6.45 14.53 -2.06
C TRP A 143 -5.85 14.70 -3.46
N SER A 144 -4.56 14.95 -3.51
CA SER A 144 -3.78 15.00 -4.75
C SER A 144 -2.40 14.37 -4.56
N PRO A 145 -1.84 13.74 -5.62
CA PRO A 145 -0.48 13.23 -5.55
C PRO A 145 0.52 14.38 -5.71
N GLU A 146 1.57 14.37 -4.89
CA GLU A 146 2.77 15.17 -5.07
C GLU A 146 3.91 14.25 -5.53
N LEU A 147 4.31 14.38 -6.78
CA LEU A 147 5.32 13.52 -7.39
C LEU A 147 6.70 14.19 -7.47
N GLY A 148 6.74 15.51 -7.37
CA GLY A 148 8.00 16.27 -7.37
C GLY A 148 8.91 15.90 -6.20
N GLY A 149 10.21 15.68 -6.48
CA GLY A 149 11.19 15.34 -5.45
C GLY A 149 11.14 13.88 -4.96
N ARG A 150 10.40 12.99 -5.65
CA ARG A 150 10.27 11.57 -5.29
C ARG A 150 10.98 10.62 -6.27
N SER A 151 11.99 11.10 -7.00
CA SER A 151 12.74 10.29 -7.97
C SER A 151 13.37 9.02 -7.39
N ASP A 152 13.66 9.02 -6.09
CA ASP A 152 14.28 7.90 -5.38
C ASP A 152 13.26 6.88 -4.85
N LEU A 153 11.95 7.17 -4.97
CA LEU A 153 10.90 6.24 -4.59
C LEU A 153 10.93 5.00 -5.49
N ARG A 154 11.17 3.85 -4.89
CA ARG A 154 11.14 2.56 -5.60
C ARG A 154 9.72 2.02 -5.60
N VAL A 155 9.21 1.62 -6.75
CA VAL A 155 7.81 1.19 -6.88
C VAL A 155 7.74 -0.16 -7.58
N ALA A 156 6.99 -1.10 -7.01
CA ALA A 156 6.55 -2.30 -7.70
C ALA A 156 5.03 -2.26 -7.89
N ILE A 157 4.58 -2.45 -9.13
CA ILE A 157 3.17 -2.53 -9.49
C ILE A 157 2.91 -3.90 -10.12
N HIS A 158 1.96 -4.64 -9.57
CA HIS A 158 1.42 -5.83 -10.21
C HIS A 158 -0.09 -5.68 -10.42
N HIS A 159 -0.58 -6.16 -11.57
CA HIS A 159 -2.00 -6.23 -11.87
C HIS A 159 -2.34 -7.42 -12.76
N GLY A 160 -3.45 -8.08 -12.47
CA GLY A 160 -3.98 -9.14 -13.34
C GLY A 160 -4.64 -8.55 -14.57
N ALA A 161 -4.23 -8.96 -15.77
CA ALA A 161 -4.81 -8.49 -17.05
C ALA A 161 -6.29 -8.88 -17.19
N ASN A 162 -6.70 -9.96 -16.51
CA ASN A 162 -8.08 -10.46 -16.51
C ASN A 162 -8.87 -10.09 -15.24
N ASP A 163 -8.44 -9.04 -14.53
CA ASP A 163 -9.10 -8.57 -13.30
C ASP A 163 -10.52 -8.05 -13.58
N PRO A 164 -11.58 -8.72 -13.05
CA PRO A 164 -12.95 -8.32 -13.29
C PRO A 164 -13.45 -7.24 -12.31
N ILE A 165 -12.65 -6.90 -11.29
CA ILE A 165 -13.03 -5.97 -10.21
C ILE A 165 -12.42 -4.59 -10.48
N ILE A 166 -11.11 -4.55 -10.74
CA ILE A 166 -10.37 -3.33 -11.05
C ILE A 166 -9.67 -3.55 -12.38
N SER A 167 -10.08 -2.82 -13.41
CA SER A 167 -9.47 -2.94 -14.74
C SER A 167 -7.96 -2.67 -14.69
N VAL A 168 -7.17 -3.47 -15.41
CA VAL A 168 -5.72 -3.29 -15.58
C VAL A 168 -5.34 -1.89 -16.11
N GLU A 169 -6.26 -1.20 -16.78
CA GLU A 169 -6.06 0.17 -17.24
C GLU A 169 -5.74 1.15 -16.11
N PHE A 170 -6.18 0.87 -14.89
CA PHE A 170 -5.81 1.69 -13.73
C PHE A 170 -4.33 1.54 -13.37
N ALA A 171 -3.77 0.34 -13.45
CA ALA A 171 -2.35 0.11 -13.21
C ALA A 171 -1.49 0.73 -14.33
N ARG A 172 -1.93 0.66 -15.58
CA ARG A 172 -1.26 1.30 -16.73
C ARG A 172 -1.20 2.81 -16.55
N ARG A 173 -2.31 3.45 -16.16
CA ARG A 173 -2.34 4.89 -15.84
C ARG A 173 -1.46 5.25 -14.65
N ALA A 174 -1.42 4.41 -13.60
CA ALA A 174 -0.53 4.63 -12.46
C ALA A 174 0.94 4.59 -12.91
N ARG A 175 1.33 3.63 -13.76
CA ARG A 175 2.66 3.57 -14.36
C ARG A 175 2.98 4.83 -15.16
N GLU A 176 2.11 5.22 -16.09
CA GLU A 176 2.30 6.42 -16.94
C GLU A 176 2.45 7.69 -16.08
N LEU A 177 1.65 7.83 -15.03
CA LEU A 177 1.73 8.95 -14.10
C LEU A 177 3.09 9.01 -13.40
N LEU A 178 3.58 7.88 -12.87
CA LEU A 178 4.86 7.79 -12.18
C LEU A 178 6.03 8.04 -13.15
N GLU A 179 6.02 7.41 -14.33
CA GLU A 179 7.03 7.60 -15.37
C GLU A 179 7.12 9.06 -15.83
N SER A 180 5.98 9.76 -15.94
CA SER A 180 5.95 11.20 -16.28
C SER A 180 6.67 12.08 -15.26
N ALA A 181 6.80 11.60 -14.02
CA ALA A 181 7.52 12.27 -12.92
C ALA A 181 8.95 11.73 -12.72
N GLY A 182 9.44 10.85 -13.60
CA GLY A 182 10.76 10.26 -13.51
C GLY A 182 10.88 9.08 -12.55
N ILE A 183 9.75 8.57 -12.04
CA ILE A 183 9.70 7.38 -11.18
C ILE A 183 9.39 6.18 -12.09
N VAL A 184 10.37 5.28 -12.30
CA VAL A 184 10.20 4.10 -13.15
C VAL A 184 9.85 2.88 -12.31
N PRO A 185 8.58 2.41 -12.31
CA PRO A 185 8.18 1.27 -11.51
C PRO A 185 8.64 -0.07 -12.12
N ALA A 186 8.94 -1.05 -11.26
CA ALA A 186 8.94 -2.45 -11.65
C ALA A 186 7.49 -2.86 -11.91
N TYR A 187 7.09 -2.89 -13.19
CA TYR A 187 5.72 -3.08 -13.62
C TYR A 187 5.50 -4.48 -14.19
N LEU A 188 4.53 -5.20 -13.65
CA LEU A 188 4.20 -6.56 -14.06
C LEU A 188 2.70 -6.74 -14.28
N GLU A 189 2.28 -7.11 -15.49
CA GLU A 189 0.96 -7.66 -15.79
C GLU A 189 1.07 -9.19 -15.91
N THR A 190 0.09 -9.91 -15.35
CA THR A 190 -0.02 -11.36 -15.49
C THR A 190 -1.42 -11.74 -15.97
N ASP A 191 -1.63 -13.00 -16.37
CA ASP A 191 -2.96 -13.51 -16.72
C ASP A 191 -3.90 -13.70 -15.53
N ALA A 192 -3.48 -13.28 -14.35
CA ALA A 192 -4.28 -13.35 -13.13
C ALA A 192 -5.58 -12.55 -13.25
N ARG A 193 -6.52 -12.90 -12.38
CA ARG A 193 -7.71 -12.09 -12.11
C ARG A 193 -7.42 -11.15 -10.92
N HIS A 194 -8.37 -10.95 -10.00
CA HIS A 194 -8.20 -10.10 -8.81
C HIS A 194 -7.56 -10.88 -7.65
N TRP A 195 -6.30 -11.27 -7.80
CA TRP A 195 -5.52 -11.96 -6.78
C TRP A 195 -4.01 -11.77 -7.03
N LEU A 196 -3.18 -12.02 -6.02
CA LEU A 196 -1.72 -11.85 -6.08
C LEU A 196 -1.07 -13.20 -6.45
N PRO A 197 -0.55 -13.36 -7.68
CA PRO A 197 0.13 -14.58 -8.09
C PRO A 197 1.59 -14.60 -7.60
N PRO A 198 2.22 -15.79 -7.51
CA PRO A 198 3.61 -15.93 -7.07
C PRO A 198 4.61 -15.09 -7.87
N GLU A 199 4.37 -14.87 -9.14
CA GLU A 199 5.23 -14.09 -10.04
C GLU A 199 5.35 -12.61 -9.63
N ALA A 200 4.36 -12.09 -8.87
CA ALA A 200 4.37 -10.72 -8.38
C ALA A 200 5.27 -10.53 -7.14
N ILE A 201 5.69 -11.62 -6.51
CA ILE A 201 6.44 -11.57 -5.25
C ILE A 201 7.89 -11.11 -5.48
N GLU A 202 8.56 -11.63 -6.51
CA GLU A 202 9.99 -11.34 -6.71
C GLU A 202 10.28 -9.85 -6.99
N PRO A 203 9.56 -9.15 -7.89
CA PRO A 203 9.77 -7.70 -8.07
C PRO A 203 9.52 -6.89 -6.79
N ALA A 204 8.53 -7.30 -5.99
CA ALA A 204 8.23 -6.66 -4.70
C ALA A 204 9.33 -6.93 -3.66
N ARG A 205 9.87 -8.15 -3.63
CA ARG A 205 10.98 -8.54 -2.75
C ARG A 205 12.25 -7.73 -3.03
N GLU A 206 12.56 -7.45 -4.29
CA GLU A 206 13.69 -6.60 -4.67
C GLU A 206 13.57 -5.18 -4.08
N ILE A 207 12.34 -4.61 -4.08
CA ILE A 207 12.09 -3.31 -3.44
C ILE A 207 12.31 -3.41 -1.93
N VAL A 208 11.75 -4.44 -1.28
CA VAL A 208 11.90 -4.68 0.17
C VAL A 208 13.36 -4.92 0.55
N ALA A 209 14.11 -5.65 -0.26
CA ALA A 209 15.53 -5.94 -0.03
C ALA A 209 16.43 -4.71 -0.07
N SER A 210 15.96 -3.64 -0.68
CA SER A 210 16.72 -2.40 -0.88
C SER A 210 16.35 -1.28 0.11
N ALA A 211 15.47 -1.56 1.07
CA ALA A 211 15.00 -0.65 2.12
C ALA A 211 15.95 -0.60 3.33
#